data_a265f8437160f6604dd5ddb3e33f71b7
#
_entry.id   a265f8437160f6604dd5ddb3e33f71b7
#
_cell.length_a   1.000
_cell.length_b   1.000
_cell.length_c   1.000
_cell.angle_alpha   90.00
_cell.angle_beta   90.00
_cell.angle_gamma   90.00
#
_symmetry.space_group_name_H-M   'P 1'
#
loop_
_entity.id
_entity.type
_entity.pdbx_description
1 polymer ?
#
loop_
_entity_poly.entity_id
_entity_poly.type
_entity_poly.pdbx_seq_one_letter_code
_entity_poly.pdbx_strand_id
1 'polypeptide(L)'
;MKLNKKKVSFLISGKGSNLLKILVNNFKNKNFYTISIISNSKISAEIKNFIKDQNLKINIFEKITNLKSIYIKNSDVVFSVGYMKVINSELSNKHNIINLHPSLLPKYKGLMTQKRMLINNEKEFGFTIHKVSAELDAGDIICQKRKKITNFDEQEILRGHKELEHEFVFKELVKYLN
;
A
#
# COMPACT_ATOMS: atom_id res chain seq x y z
N MET A 1 7.22 -29.68 0.04
CA MET A 1 6.24 -29.03 -0.84
C MET A 1 6.76 -27.64 -1.19
N LYS A 2 6.93 -27.30 -2.48
CA LYS A 2 7.19 -25.91 -2.89
C LYS A 2 5.88 -25.13 -2.62
N LEU A 3 5.85 -24.30 -1.59
CA LEU A 3 4.75 -23.35 -1.39
C LEU A 3 4.61 -22.53 -2.67
N ASN A 4 3.42 -22.60 -3.28
CA ASN A 4 3.14 -21.84 -4.50
C ASN A 4 3.06 -20.36 -4.11
N LYS A 5 4.08 -19.58 -4.48
CA LYS A 5 4.17 -18.16 -4.10
C LYS A 5 2.98 -17.38 -4.64
N LYS A 6 2.38 -16.56 -3.78
CA LYS A 6 1.27 -15.69 -4.16
C LYS A 6 1.67 -14.65 -5.21
N LYS A 7 0.72 -14.32 -6.06
CA LYS A 7 0.81 -13.27 -7.10
C LYS A 7 0.21 -11.99 -6.57
N VAL A 8 1.01 -10.94 -6.50
CA VAL A 8 0.61 -9.64 -5.94
C VAL A 8 0.64 -8.55 -7.01
N SER A 9 -0.43 -7.79 -7.10
CA SER A 9 -0.49 -6.53 -7.85
C SER A 9 -0.55 -5.34 -6.91
N PHE A 10 0.03 -4.23 -7.33
CA PHE A 10 0.09 -3.01 -6.53
C PHE A 10 -0.67 -1.87 -7.19
N LEU A 11 -1.45 -1.14 -6.38
CA LEU A 11 -2.08 0.11 -6.77
C LEU A 11 -1.35 1.27 -6.09
N ILE A 12 -0.96 2.27 -6.87
CA ILE A 12 -0.24 3.45 -6.36
C ILE A 12 -0.75 4.74 -6.99
N SER A 13 -0.47 5.84 -6.31
CA SER A 13 -0.50 7.21 -6.85
C SER A 13 0.82 7.90 -6.48
N GLY A 14 1.24 8.88 -7.27
CA GLY A 14 2.45 9.64 -6.97
C GLY A 14 3.75 8.83 -7.01
N LYS A 15 4.69 9.16 -6.11
CA LYS A 15 6.09 8.66 -6.15
C LYS A 15 6.25 7.16 -5.85
N GLY A 16 5.34 6.55 -5.09
CA GLY A 16 5.36 5.11 -4.77
C GLY A 16 6.53 4.67 -3.89
N SER A 17 6.97 5.47 -2.91
CA SER A 17 8.13 5.14 -2.07
C SER A 17 7.96 3.84 -1.27
N ASN A 18 6.75 3.57 -0.76
CA ASN A 18 6.42 2.30 -0.10
C ASN A 18 6.54 1.12 -1.07
N LEU A 19 6.03 1.28 -2.29
CA LEU A 19 6.16 0.23 -3.32
C LEU A 19 7.61 -0.06 -3.63
N LEU A 20 8.45 0.97 -3.85
CA LEU A 20 9.88 0.77 -4.12
C LEU A 20 10.54 -0.03 -2.99
N LYS A 21 10.25 0.32 -1.72
CA LYS A 21 10.78 -0.41 -0.55
C LYS A 21 10.32 -1.87 -0.53
N ILE A 22 9.05 -2.13 -0.87
CA ILE A 22 8.51 -3.49 -0.98
C ILE A 22 9.23 -4.27 -2.10
N LEU A 23 9.39 -3.69 -3.28
CA LEU A 23 10.06 -4.34 -4.41
C LEU A 23 11.51 -4.70 -4.09
N VAL A 24 12.27 -3.78 -3.49
CA VAL A 24 13.67 -4.00 -3.08
C VAL A 24 13.78 -5.16 -2.07
N ASN A 25 12.92 -5.16 -1.05
CA ASN A 25 12.91 -6.22 -0.05
C ASN A 25 12.47 -7.56 -0.65
N ASN A 26 11.44 -7.56 -1.51
CA ASN A 26 10.97 -8.79 -2.16
C ASN A 26 11.98 -9.36 -3.16
N PHE A 27 12.73 -8.52 -3.86
CA PHE A 27 13.80 -8.95 -4.75
C PHE A 27 14.86 -9.77 -4.00
N LYS A 28 15.23 -9.32 -2.79
CA LYS A 28 16.19 -10.03 -1.92
C LYS A 28 15.61 -11.33 -1.35
N ASN A 29 14.37 -11.30 -0.90
CA ASN A 29 13.76 -12.39 -0.11
C ASN A 29 12.87 -13.34 -0.95
N LYS A 30 12.41 -12.90 -2.12
CA LYS A 30 11.60 -13.70 -3.07
C LYS A 30 10.35 -14.34 -2.44
N ASN A 31 9.62 -13.60 -1.60
CA ASN A 31 8.45 -14.11 -0.87
C ASN A 31 7.21 -14.30 -1.76
N PHE A 32 7.04 -13.46 -2.78
CA PHE A 32 5.89 -13.49 -3.69
C PHE A 32 6.28 -13.05 -5.10
N TYR A 33 5.38 -13.22 -6.07
CA TYR A 33 5.54 -12.70 -7.43
C TYR A 33 4.82 -11.36 -7.56
N THR A 34 5.53 -10.30 -7.93
CA THR A 34 4.91 -9.05 -8.36
C THR A 34 4.52 -9.18 -9.83
N ILE A 35 3.23 -9.12 -10.14
CA ILE A 35 2.74 -9.33 -11.51
C ILE A 35 2.34 -8.05 -12.21
N SER A 36 1.80 -7.07 -11.50
CA SER A 36 1.49 -5.77 -12.10
C SER A 36 1.59 -4.61 -11.10
N ILE A 37 1.86 -3.44 -11.64
CA ILE A 37 1.80 -2.15 -10.95
C ILE A 37 0.86 -1.25 -11.74
N ILE A 38 -0.18 -0.78 -11.09
CA ILE A 38 -1.21 0.08 -11.66
C ILE A 38 -1.16 1.44 -10.98
N SER A 39 -1.03 2.51 -11.76
CA SER A 39 -1.01 3.87 -11.24
C SER A 39 -1.98 4.77 -11.99
N ASN A 40 -2.64 5.68 -11.27
CA ASN A 40 -3.43 6.74 -11.88
C ASN A 40 -2.59 7.95 -12.34
N SER A 41 -1.29 7.92 -12.09
CA SER A 41 -0.29 8.92 -12.49
C SER A 41 0.91 8.27 -13.18
N LYS A 42 1.92 9.06 -13.52
CA LYS A 42 3.22 8.52 -13.95
C LYS A 42 3.92 7.86 -12.76
N ILE A 43 4.47 6.69 -12.98
CA ILE A 43 5.33 5.97 -12.02
C ILE A 43 6.70 6.64 -11.99
N SER A 44 7.31 6.74 -10.81
CA SER A 44 8.63 7.37 -10.66
C SER A 44 9.72 6.64 -11.46
N ALA A 45 10.72 7.41 -11.91
CA ALA A 45 11.88 6.87 -12.61
C ALA A 45 12.63 5.84 -11.75
N GLU A 46 12.69 6.06 -10.44
CA GLU A 46 13.35 5.15 -9.49
C GLU A 46 12.74 3.73 -9.53
N ILE A 47 11.42 3.62 -9.54
CA ILE A 47 10.74 2.31 -9.65
C ILE A 47 11.03 1.68 -11.02
N LYS A 48 10.92 2.45 -12.10
CA LYS A 48 11.16 1.94 -13.46
C LYS A 48 12.60 1.47 -13.65
N ASN A 49 13.56 2.24 -13.16
CA ASN A 49 14.98 1.89 -13.23
C ASN A 49 15.23 0.61 -12.41
N PHE A 50 14.71 0.52 -11.17
CA PHE A 50 14.84 -0.69 -10.37
C PHE A 50 14.30 -1.93 -11.09
N ILE A 51 13.11 -1.84 -11.70
CA ILE A 51 12.49 -2.95 -12.44
C ILE A 51 13.38 -3.36 -13.62
N LYS A 52 13.89 -2.38 -14.38
CA LYS A 52 14.76 -2.59 -15.54
C LYS A 52 16.11 -3.20 -15.13
N ASP A 53 16.78 -2.59 -14.14
CA ASP A 53 18.12 -3.01 -13.69
C ASP A 53 18.11 -4.42 -13.07
N GLN A 54 17.02 -4.80 -12.42
CA GLN A 54 16.84 -6.14 -11.85
C GLN A 54 16.15 -7.12 -12.82
N ASN A 55 15.91 -6.71 -14.08
CA ASN A 55 15.24 -7.52 -15.12
C ASN A 55 13.93 -8.18 -14.63
N LEU A 56 13.11 -7.41 -13.90
CA LEU A 56 11.85 -7.92 -13.34
C LEU A 56 10.74 -7.93 -14.39
N LYS A 57 10.06 -9.05 -14.54
CA LYS A 57 8.90 -9.20 -15.44
C LYS A 57 7.62 -8.73 -14.75
N ILE A 58 7.35 -7.42 -14.77
CA ILE A 58 6.20 -6.78 -14.13
C ILE A 58 5.44 -5.98 -15.20
N ASN A 59 4.11 -6.18 -15.27
CA ASN A 59 3.26 -5.36 -16.14
C ASN A 59 3.05 -3.99 -15.50
N ILE A 60 3.32 -2.93 -16.25
CA ILE A 60 3.17 -1.55 -15.77
C ILE A 60 2.02 -0.88 -16.51
N PHE A 61 1.05 -0.35 -15.75
CA PHE A 61 -0.09 0.41 -16.25
C PHE A 61 -0.09 1.80 -15.62
N GLU A 62 0.13 2.82 -16.42
CA GLU A 62 0.20 4.22 -15.96
C GLU A 62 -1.02 5.02 -16.42
N LYS A 63 -1.33 6.11 -15.69
CA LYS A 63 -2.41 7.05 -16.02
C LYS A 63 -3.79 6.37 -16.12
N ILE A 64 -3.97 5.30 -15.35
CA ILE A 64 -5.24 4.59 -15.30
C ILE A 64 -6.23 5.40 -14.45
N THR A 65 -7.18 6.04 -15.09
CA THR A 65 -8.21 6.85 -14.43
C THR A 65 -9.33 6.01 -13.85
N ASN A 66 -9.61 4.85 -14.46
CA ASN A 66 -10.62 3.89 -14.01
C ASN A 66 -10.00 2.50 -13.87
N LEU A 67 -9.90 2.03 -12.63
CA LEU A 67 -9.38 0.69 -12.34
C LEU A 67 -10.40 -0.36 -12.82
N LYS A 68 -9.94 -1.30 -13.66
CA LYS A 68 -10.75 -2.41 -14.16
C LYS A 68 -10.17 -3.75 -13.76
N SER A 69 -11.02 -4.77 -13.63
CA SER A 69 -10.62 -6.13 -13.25
C SER A 69 -9.52 -6.71 -14.16
N ILE A 70 -9.47 -6.32 -15.44
CA ILE A 70 -8.47 -6.81 -16.41
C ILE A 70 -7.01 -6.55 -15.96
N TYR A 71 -6.76 -5.45 -15.23
CA TYR A 71 -5.42 -5.10 -14.76
C TYR A 71 -4.94 -5.96 -13.57
N ILE A 72 -5.89 -6.57 -12.83
CA ILE A 72 -5.64 -7.26 -11.57
C ILE A 72 -6.13 -8.71 -11.54
N LYS A 73 -6.74 -9.21 -12.62
CA LYS A 73 -7.44 -10.51 -12.70
C LYS A 73 -6.60 -11.74 -12.31
N ASN A 74 -5.30 -11.66 -12.48
CA ASN A 74 -4.38 -12.78 -12.20
C ASN A 74 -3.70 -12.66 -10.83
N SER A 75 -4.16 -11.74 -9.96
CA SER A 75 -3.59 -11.51 -8.64
C SER A 75 -4.30 -12.36 -7.59
N ASP A 76 -3.53 -12.99 -6.70
CA ASP A 76 -4.07 -13.57 -5.47
C ASP A 76 -4.42 -12.47 -4.46
N VAL A 77 -3.62 -11.39 -4.47
CA VAL A 77 -3.82 -10.20 -3.63
C VAL A 77 -3.52 -8.94 -4.45
N VAL A 78 -4.32 -7.91 -4.27
CA VAL A 78 -4.07 -6.56 -4.77
C VAL A 78 -3.79 -5.66 -3.58
N PHE A 79 -2.61 -5.04 -3.54
CA PHE A 79 -2.24 -4.16 -2.44
C PHE A 79 -2.23 -2.70 -2.87
N SER A 80 -3.17 -1.93 -2.34
CA SER A 80 -3.25 -0.48 -2.49
C SER A 80 -2.27 0.18 -1.53
N VAL A 81 -1.21 0.79 -2.07
CA VAL A 81 -0.10 1.37 -1.31
C VAL A 81 0.04 2.84 -1.66
N GLY A 82 -0.85 3.66 -1.14
CA GLY A 82 -0.94 5.08 -1.46
C GLY A 82 -1.68 5.36 -2.77
N TYR A 83 -2.70 4.59 -3.09
CA TYR A 83 -3.61 4.84 -4.21
C TYR A 83 -4.71 5.80 -3.77
N MET A 84 -4.83 6.95 -4.48
CA MET A 84 -5.68 8.09 -4.08
C MET A 84 -7.08 8.07 -4.69
N LYS A 85 -7.45 6.99 -5.39
CA LYS A 85 -8.79 6.84 -5.98
C LYS A 85 -9.60 5.83 -5.20
N VAL A 86 -10.91 6.06 -5.12
CA VAL A 86 -11.84 5.10 -4.53
C VAL A 86 -11.88 3.85 -5.42
N ILE A 87 -11.77 2.70 -4.80
CA ILE A 87 -11.95 1.40 -5.44
C ILE A 87 -13.42 1.05 -5.32
N ASN A 88 -14.08 0.80 -6.44
CA ASN A 88 -15.51 0.50 -6.44
C ASN A 88 -15.82 -0.85 -5.78
N SER A 89 -17.03 -0.99 -5.27
CA SER A 89 -17.49 -2.19 -4.56
C SER A 89 -17.50 -3.45 -5.46
N GLU A 90 -17.72 -3.31 -6.76
CA GLU A 90 -17.66 -4.44 -7.69
C GLU A 90 -16.26 -5.09 -7.70
N LEU A 91 -15.20 -4.27 -7.70
CA LEU A 91 -13.84 -4.79 -7.67
C LEU A 91 -13.48 -5.37 -6.31
N SER A 92 -13.83 -4.69 -5.21
CA SER A 92 -13.52 -5.18 -3.86
C SER A 92 -14.28 -6.47 -3.51
N ASN A 93 -15.45 -6.70 -4.10
CA ASN A 93 -16.21 -7.95 -3.93
C ASN A 93 -15.64 -9.12 -4.75
N LYS A 94 -15.02 -8.83 -5.90
CA LYS A 94 -14.49 -9.86 -6.82
C LYS A 94 -13.03 -10.20 -6.56
N HIS A 95 -12.26 -9.31 -5.94
CA HIS A 95 -10.83 -9.44 -5.76
C HIS A 95 -10.43 -9.23 -4.30
N ASN A 96 -9.45 -9.97 -3.85
CA ASN A 96 -8.85 -9.77 -2.53
C ASN A 96 -7.97 -8.51 -2.55
N ILE A 97 -8.56 -7.37 -2.19
CA ILE A 97 -7.89 -6.07 -2.19
C ILE A 97 -7.66 -5.63 -0.75
N ILE A 98 -6.42 -5.31 -0.42
CA ILE A 98 -6.03 -4.72 0.85
C ILE A 98 -5.48 -3.32 0.65
N ASN A 99 -5.61 -2.47 1.66
CA ASN A 99 -5.17 -1.07 1.62
C ASN A 99 -4.27 -0.71 2.79
N LEU A 100 -3.22 0.05 2.50
CA LEU A 100 -2.40 0.73 3.50
C LEU A 100 -2.99 2.11 3.76
N HIS A 101 -3.54 2.32 4.95
CA HIS A 101 -4.14 3.58 5.38
C HIS A 101 -3.27 4.25 6.44
N PRO A 102 -2.88 5.54 6.28
CA PRO A 102 -1.93 6.21 7.18
C PRO A 102 -2.61 6.75 8.45
N SER A 103 -3.40 5.93 9.13
CA SER A 103 -3.93 6.19 10.46
C SER A 103 -4.21 4.90 11.22
N LEU A 104 -4.52 5.03 12.50
CA LEU A 104 -5.02 3.93 13.34
C LEU A 104 -6.54 3.86 13.21
N LEU A 105 -7.05 3.13 12.21
CA LEU A 105 -8.49 2.93 12.02
C LEU A 105 -9.13 2.34 13.29
N PRO A 106 -10.39 2.69 13.58
CA PRO A 106 -11.35 3.45 12.76
C PRO A 106 -11.18 4.97 12.78
N LYS A 107 -10.17 5.51 13.50
CA LYS A 107 -9.92 6.96 13.52
C LYS A 107 -9.37 7.42 12.17
N TYR A 108 -9.79 8.62 11.75
CA TYR A 108 -9.26 9.32 10.58
C TYR A 108 -9.40 8.55 9.25
N LYS A 109 -10.59 7.97 8.99
CA LYS A 109 -10.93 7.49 7.64
C LYS A 109 -10.79 8.62 6.62
N GLY A 110 -10.44 8.29 5.38
CA GLY A 110 -10.28 9.22 4.26
C GLY A 110 -8.95 9.97 4.25
N LEU A 111 -8.95 11.18 3.69
CA LEU A 111 -7.75 11.93 3.39
C LEU A 111 -7.28 12.82 4.57
N MET A 112 -6.07 13.39 4.42
CA MET A 112 -5.45 14.38 5.32
C MET A 112 -5.32 13.89 6.77
N THR A 113 -5.03 12.62 6.96
CA THR A 113 -4.97 11.96 8.27
C THR A 113 -4.01 12.65 9.23
N GLN A 114 -2.79 12.97 8.79
CA GLN A 114 -1.75 13.58 9.63
C GLN A 114 -2.17 14.97 10.13
N LYS A 115 -2.72 15.81 9.25
CA LYS A 115 -3.21 17.14 9.61
C LYS A 115 -4.35 17.04 10.64
N ARG A 116 -5.27 16.10 10.46
CA ARG A 116 -6.39 15.87 11.38
C ARG A 116 -5.91 15.35 12.73
N MET A 117 -4.89 14.48 12.75
CA MET A 117 -4.26 14.01 14.00
C MET A 117 -3.61 15.14 14.78
N LEU A 118 -2.90 16.06 14.10
CA LEU A 118 -2.30 17.25 14.72
C LEU A 118 -3.36 18.15 15.36
N ILE A 119 -4.42 18.49 14.61
CA ILE A 119 -5.51 19.33 15.10
C ILE A 119 -6.14 18.73 16.37
N ASN A 120 -6.26 17.41 16.44
CA ASN A 120 -6.84 16.71 17.57
C ASN A 120 -5.82 16.38 18.68
N ASN A 121 -4.58 16.88 18.58
CA ASN A 121 -3.52 16.64 19.57
C ASN A 121 -3.33 15.15 19.90
N GLU A 122 -3.40 14.27 18.89
CA GLU A 122 -3.17 12.83 19.08
C GLU A 122 -1.77 12.57 19.62
N LYS A 123 -1.67 11.59 20.52
CA LYS A 123 -0.41 11.21 21.16
C LYS A 123 0.35 10.11 20.41
N GLU A 124 -0.32 9.48 19.48
CA GLU A 124 0.23 8.41 18.67
C GLU A 124 -0.16 8.59 17.20
N PHE A 125 0.73 8.18 16.32
CA PHE A 125 0.43 7.99 14.91
C PHE A 125 0.68 6.54 14.50
N GLY A 126 0.21 6.16 13.34
CA GLY A 126 0.46 4.83 12.82
C GLY A 126 -0.26 4.57 11.52
N PHE A 127 -0.15 3.34 11.05
CA PHE A 127 -0.87 2.90 9.87
C PHE A 127 -1.70 1.65 10.15
N THR A 128 -2.67 1.45 9.30
CA THR A 128 -3.51 0.25 9.27
C THR A 128 -3.41 -0.40 7.90
N ILE A 129 -3.21 -1.73 7.87
CA ILE A 129 -3.51 -2.53 6.69
C ILE A 129 -4.87 -3.16 6.94
N HIS A 130 -5.80 -2.96 6.00
CA HIS A 130 -7.17 -3.45 6.10
C HIS A 130 -7.67 -3.97 4.75
N LYS A 131 -8.72 -4.79 4.75
CA LYS A 131 -9.43 -5.17 3.52
C LYS A 131 -10.19 -3.98 2.96
N VAL A 132 -10.22 -3.86 1.65
CA VAL A 132 -11.06 -2.86 0.99
C VAL A 132 -12.49 -3.39 0.95
N SER A 133 -13.43 -2.56 1.38
CA SER A 133 -14.88 -2.83 1.39
C SER A 133 -15.63 -1.75 0.61
N ALA A 134 -16.96 -1.89 0.52
CA ALA A 134 -17.80 -0.89 -0.14
C ALA A 134 -17.80 0.46 0.60
N GLU A 135 -17.71 0.43 1.92
CA GLU A 135 -17.55 1.64 2.73
C GLU A 135 -16.07 2.03 2.83
N LEU A 136 -15.79 3.33 2.67
CA LEU A 136 -14.43 3.87 2.70
C LEU A 136 -13.74 3.60 4.04
N ASP A 137 -12.57 2.97 3.98
CA ASP A 137 -11.69 2.64 5.11
C ASP A 137 -12.43 1.95 6.29
N ALA A 138 -13.39 1.08 5.97
CA ALA A 138 -14.22 0.38 6.95
C ALA A 138 -14.10 -1.15 6.90
N GLY A 139 -13.29 -1.70 6.01
CA GLY A 139 -13.09 -3.15 5.93
C GLY A 139 -12.26 -3.70 7.10
N ASP A 140 -12.27 -5.03 7.24
CA ASP A 140 -11.60 -5.74 8.33
C ASP A 140 -10.14 -5.35 8.48
N ILE A 141 -9.73 -5.00 9.69
CA ILE A 141 -8.35 -4.67 10.02
C ILE A 141 -7.51 -5.95 10.01
N ILE A 142 -6.44 -5.95 9.22
CA ILE A 142 -5.46 -7.03 9.15
C ILE A 142 -4.36 -6.80 10.20
N CYS A 143 -3.79 -5.59 10.21
CA CYS A 143 -2.81 -5.21 11.22
C CYS A 143 -2.71 -3.70 11.38
N GLN A 144 -2.15 -3.29 12.52
CA GLN A 144 -1.81 -1.90 12.82
C GLN A 144 -0.40 -1.80 13.39
N LYS A 145 0.30 -0.72 13.04
CA LYS A 145 1.56 -0.32 13.68
C LYS A 145 1.43 1.10 14.18
N ARG A 146 1.96 1.36 15.37
CA ARG A 146 1.87 2.67 16.02
C ARG A 146 3.21 3.12 16.58
N LYS A 147 3.36 4.42 16.71
CA LYS A 147 4.50 5.09 17.33
C LYS A 147 3.99 6.32 18.08
N LYS A 148 4.61 6.65 19.22
CA LYS A 148 4.28 7.87 19.97
C LYS A 148 4.74 9.11 19.21
N ILE A 149 3.96 10.18 19.31
CA ILE A 149 4.35 11.51 18.83
C ILE A 149 5.22 12.15 19.92
N THR A 150 6.45 12.42 19.59
CA THR A 150 7.41 13.11 20.50
C THR A 150 7.57 14.58 20.17
N ASN A 151 7.27 14.95 18.93
CA ASN A 151 7.29 16.33 18.47
C ASN A 151 6.02 16.59 17.63
N PHE A 152 5.27 17.65 17.97
CA PHE A 152 4.01 18.04 17.32
C PHE A 152 4.26 18.93 16.08
N ASP A 153 5.27 18.60 15.30
CA ASP A 153 5.56 19.20 14.00
C ASP A 153 5.03 18.31 12.87
N GLU A 154 4.33 18.91 11.89
CA GLU A 154 3.69 18.16 10.80
C GLU A 154 4.72 17.41 9.94
N GLN A 155 5.88 18.02 9.67
CA GLN A 155 6.92 17.40 8.86
C GLN A 155 7.58 16.21 9.59
N GLU A 156 7.76 16.34 10.89
CA GLU A 156 8.27 15.25 11.74
C GLU A 156 7.31 14.08 11.79
N ILE A 157 6.00 14.33 11.90
CA ILE A 157 4.99 13.29 11.87
C ILE A 157 4.93 12.61 10.49
N LEU A 158 4.97 13.38 9.40
CA LEU A 158 5.03 12.84 8.04
C LEU A 158 6.27 11.96 7.83
N ARG A 159 7.44 12.41 8.31
CA ARG A 159 8.67 11.63 8.26
C ARG A 159 8.55 10.36 9.07
N GLY A 160 8.08 10.45 10.31
CA GLY A 160 7.90 9.30 11.19
C GLY A 160 6.91 8.27 10.64
N HIS A 161 5.82 8.71 10.00
CA HIS A 161 4.89 7.82 9.28
C HIS A 161 5.60 7.04 8.17
N LYS A 162 6.35 7.76 7.33
CA LYS A 162 7.07 7.15 6.22
C LYS A 162 8.12 6.13 6.69
N GLU A 163 8.85 6.45 7.74
CA GLU A 163 9.81 5.54 8.37
C GLU A 163 9.12 4.27 8.89
N LEU A 164 8.02 4.43 9.64
CA LEU A 164 7.24 3.33 10.18
C LEU A 164 6.67 2.42 9.06
N GLU A 165 6.12 3.01 8.02
CA GLU A 165 5.63 2.29 6.85
C GLU A 165 6.77 1.52 6.15
N HIS A 166 7.90 2.18 5.88
CA HIS A 166 9.06 1.56 5.23
C HIS A 166 9.66 0.40 6.04
N GLU A 167 9.57 0.47 7.37
CA GLU A 167 10.06 -0.59 8.26
C GLU A 167 9.16 -1.82 8.25
N PHE A 168 7.84 -1.63 8.28
CA PHE A 168 6.90 -2.71 8.58
C PHE A 168 6.05 -3.19 7.40
N VAL A 169 5.72 -2.35 6.40
CA VAL A 169 4.73 -2.70 5.37
C VAL A 169 5.10 -3.98 4.61
N PHE A 170 6.37 -4.17 4.25
CA PHE A 170 6.82 -5.39 3.60
C PHE A 170 6.65 -6.62 4.51
N LYS A 171 7.05 -6.52 5.77
CA LYS A 171 6.96 -7.61 6.76
C LYS A 171 5.51 -8.03 6.98
N GLU A 172 4.60 -7.06 7.13
CA GLU A 172 3.18 -7.34 7.36
C GLU A 172 2.49 -7.88 6.09
N LEU A 173 2.88 -7.41 4.90
CA LEU A 173 2.42 -8.03 3.65
C LEU A 173 2.83 -9.51 3.57
N VAL A 174 4.10 -9.83 3.85
CA VAL A 174 4.58 -11.24 3.81
C VAL A 174 3.82 -12.11 4.81
N LYS A 175 3.54 -11.62 6.03
CA LYS A 175 2.72 -12.35 7.01
C LYS A 175 1.29 -12.60 6.50
N TYR A 176 0.70 -11.63 5.83
CA TYR A 176 -0.65 -11.77 5.27
C TYR A 176 -0.71 -12.79 4.12
N LEU A 177 0.38 -12.96 3.38
CA LEU A 177 0.45 -13.86 2.22
C LEU A 177 0.69 -15.33 2.61
N ASN A 178 1.23 -15.59 3.79
CA ASN A 178 1.52 -16.93 4.34
C ASN A 178 0.33 -17.50 5.12
#